data_ff228d3e41d36636799d240bfc80e95d
#
_entry.id   ff228d3e41d36636799d240bfc80e95d
#
_cell.length_a   1.000
_cell.length_b   1.000
_cell.length_c   1.000
_cell.angle_alpha   90.00
_cell.angle_beta   90.00
_cell.angle_gamma   90.00
#
_symmetry.space_group_name_H-M   'P 1'
#
loop_
_entity.id
_entity.type
_entity.pdbx_description
1 polymer ?
#
loop_
_entity_poly.entity_id
_entity_poly.type
_entity_poly.pdbx_seq_one_letter_code
_entity_poly.pdbx_strand_id
1 'polypeptide(L)'
;MKTTLSRGHGHPVFLAGLLVAAVLLIGGVPAGRAAPARRLVVYSAAPLDFTETLKRDFEAQNPGVTVEILAGLGAEAIITRLEAEKASPRADVMHSGALFQYMEATRRGLLATTIPREIAGVFPGTVFLGGSRIPLQDAQGRWYVFGMELGAIGYNRDRLAALRLPAPKTWSDLTNPIYKGHVLFNMPQLSSSAFGALVAHHQIMGLDGVWRFWDRLHENITFYSRSTSQVYALVARGEVPISLGVDRSYYVARAQGAPVELVYPTEGSWVFALTMGMVNGAPNPDLARAFMKFILSPAGQVHTANQFAIPIRGGVRATAHTMDVSLEAMVRQVSKIIVVDTDLAERVRAEIVRRFDAYTTGRVR
;
A
#
# COMPACT_ATOMS: atom_id res chain seq x y z
N MET A 1 -41.79 -51.91 -59.02
CA MET A 1 -41.78 -53.28 -59.45
C MET A 1 -41.26 -54.10 -58.29
N LYS A 2 -42.19 -54.79 -57.55
CA LYS A 2 -42.45 -56.23 -57.52
C LYS A 2 -41.18 -57.00 -57.43
N THR A 3 -40.87 -57.88 -56.49
CA THR A 3 -41.63 -58.92 -55.79
C THR A 3 -40.72 -59.65 -54.84
N THR A 4 -41.13 -59.95 -53.67
CA THR A 4 -41.67 -61.12 -52.99
C THR A 4 -40.66 -62.16 -52.44
N LEU A 5 -40.80 -62.37 -51.13
CA LEU A 5 -40.96 -63.62 -50.37
C LEU A 5 -39.94 -64.76 -50.54
N SER A 6 -39.36 -65.24 -49.38
CA SER A 6 -39.60 -66.63 -48.98
C SER A 6 -39.13 -66.92 -47.55
N ARG A 7 -39.95 -67.65 -46.82
CA ARG A 7 -39.84 -68.20 -45.47
C ARG A 7 -38.93 -69.43 -45.45
N GLY A 8 -38.23 -69.67 -44.34
CA GLY A 8 -37.64 -70.96 -43.99
C GLY A 8 -37.53 -71.12 -42.50
N HIS A 9 -38.28 -72.09 -41.95
CA HIS A 9 -38.33 -72.49 -40.55
C HIS A 9 -37.15 -73.45 -40.16
N GLY A 10 -36.67 -73.37 -38.92
CA GLY A 10 -35.79 -74.36 -38.33
C GLY A 10 -35.54 -74.15 -36.88
N HIS A 11 -36.10 -74.95 -36.01
CA HIS A 11 -36.04 -74.94 -34.52
C HIS A 11 -34.78 -75.69 -34.01
N PRO A 12 -34.61 -75.88 -32.69
CA PRO A 12 -33.53 -75.17 -31.85
C PRO A 12 -32.57 -76.16 -31.28
N VAL A 13 -31.40 -75.68 -30.82
CA VAL A 13 -30.52 -76.47 -29.94
C VAL A 13 -30.07 -75.59 -28.77
N PHE A 14 -30.46 -76.02 -27.57
CA PHE A 14 -29.99 -75.50 -26.31
C PHE A 14 -28.52 -75.77 -26.10
N LEU A 15 -27.72 -74.75 -25.84
CA LEU A 15 -26.42 -74.91 -25.18
C LEU A 15 -26.32 -73.84 -24.06
N ALA A 16 -26.31 -74.37 -22.83
CA ALA A 16 -26.10 -73.59 -21.62
C ALA A 16 -24.63 -73.12 -21.55
N GLY A 17 -24.41 -71.84 -21.66
CA GLY A 17 -23.08 -71.23 -21.42
C GLY A 17 -23.11 -70.47 -20.11
N LEU A 18 -22.28 -70.89 -19.14
CA LEU A 18 -22.05 -70.16 -17.87
C LEU A 18 -21.45 -68.78 -18.15
N LEU A 19 -22.19 -67.72 -17.84
CA LEU A 19 -21.68 -66.36 -17.78
C LEU A 19 -21.10 -66.12 -16.37
N VAL A 20 -19.78 -66.10 -16.28
CA VAL A 20 -19.03 -65.62 -15.10
C VAL A 20 -19.08 -64.10 -15.13
N ALA A 21 -19.94 -63.52 -14.30
CA ALA A 21 -19.95 -62.06 -14.10
C ALA A 21 -18.72 -61.65 -13.27
N ALA A 22 -17.70 -61.09 -13.92
CA ALA A 22 -16.62 -60.37 -13.25
C ALA A 22 -17.14 -59.03 -12.77
N VAL A 23 -17.45 -58.94 -11.48
CA VAL A 23 -17.75 -57.64 -10.81
C VAL A 23 -16.42 -56.89 -10.67
N LEU A 24 -16.17 -55.96 -11.56
CA LEU A 24 -15.12 -54.95 -11.41
C LEU A 24 -15.60 -53.98 -10.27
N LEU A 25 -15.07 -54.22 -9.10
CA LEU A 25 -15.06 -53.25 -8.00
C LEU A 25 -14.19 -52.07 -8.46
N ILE A 26 -14.79 -51.10 -9.12
CA ILE A 26 -14.19 -49.77 -9.29
C ILE A 26 -14.27 -49.13 -7.88
N GLY A 27 -13.16 -49.26 -7.14
CA GLY A 27 -12.94 -48.51 -5.93
C GLY A 27 -12.99 -47.03 -6.25
N GLY A 28 -14.15 -46.42 -6.00
CA GLY A 28 -14.31 -44.96 -6.08
C GLY A 28 -13.33 -44.36 -5.07
N VAL A 29 -12.30 -43.70 -5.58
CA VAL A 29 -11.49 -42.77 -4.80
C VAL A 29 -12.47 -41.76 -4.21
N PRO A 30 -12.60 -41.64 -2.88
CA PRO A 30 -13.49 -40.63 -2.34
C PRO A 30 -12.98 -39.30 -2.84
N ALA A 31 -13.81 -38.59 -3.63
CA ALA A 31 -13.55 -37.21 -3.98
C ALA A 31 -13.35 -36.46 -2.66
N GLY A 32 -12.11 -36.12 -2.38
CA GLY A 32 -11.75 -35.38 -1.17
C GLY A 32 -12.66 -34.17 -1.12
N ARG A 33 -13.47 -34.10 -0.08
CA ARG A 33 -14.30 -32.93 0.21
C ARG A 33 -13.34 -31.76 0.26
N ALA A 34 -13.38 -30.88 -0.73
CA ALA A 34 -12.55 -29.67 -0.71
C ALA A 34 -12.81 -28.99 0.63
N ALA A 35 -11.74 -28.78 1.40
CA ALA A 35 -11.86 -28.05 2.66
C ALA A 35 -12.56 -26.72 2.35
N PRO A 36 -13.47 -26.23 3.23
CA PRO A 36 -14.14 -24.97 3.01
C PRO A 36 -13.09 -23.89 2.74
N ALA A 37 -13.29 -23.11 1.68
CA ALA A 37 -12.37 -22.05 1.29
C ALA A 37 -12.15 -21.13 2.50
N ARG A 38 -10.92 -21.04 2.97
CA ARG A 38 -10.54 -20.16 4.08
C ARG A 38 -10.42 -18.75 3.55
N ARG A 39 -11.10 -17.79 4.18
CA ARG A 39 -11.15 -16.40 3.71
C ARG A 39 -10.33 -15.51 4.64
N LEU A 40 -9.43 -14.72 4.06
CA LEU A 40 -8.71 -13.64 4.74
C LEU A 40 -9.28 -12.30 4.30
N VAL A 41 -9.63 -11.43 5.24
CA VAL A 41 -10.15 -10.07 4.96
C VAL A 41 -9.12 -9.04 5.35
N VAL A 42 -8.71 -8.20 4.38
CA VAL A 42 -7.69 -7.16 4.55
C VAL A 42 -8.29 -5.79 4.27
N TYR A 43 -8.21 -4.87 5.23
CA TYR A 43 -8.52 -3.47 5.00
C TYR A 43 -7.22 -2.73 4.69
N SER A 44 -7.12 -2.18 3.48
CA SER A 44 -5.86 -1.62 2.97
C SER A 44 -5.98 -0.16 2.56
N ALA A 45 -5.05 0.66 3.04
CA ALA A 45 -4.88 2.03 2.57
C ALA A 45 -3.97 2.13 1.32
N ALA A 46 -3.37 1.01 0.88
CA ALA A 46 -2.60 0.98 -0.35
C ALA A 46 -3.50 1.07 -1.59
N PRO A 47 -2.97 1.55 -2.72
CA PRO A 47 -3.67 1.50 -4.00
C PRO A 47 -4.01 0.07 -4.43
N LEU A 48 -5.03 -0.07 -5.28
CA LEU A 48 -5.53 -1.38 -5.71
C LEU A 48 -4.47 -2.19 -6.47
N ASP A 49 -3.69 -1.55 -7.34
CA ASP A 49 -2.61 -2.18 -8.11
C ASP A 49 -1.55 -2.84 -7.21
N PHE A 50 -1.21 -2.19 -6.09
CA PHE A 50 -0.31 -2.74 -5.08
C PHE A 50 -0.91 -3.98 -4.41
N THR A 51 -2.19 -3.93 -4.05
CA THR A 51 -2.83 -4.98 -3.25
C THR A 51 -3.22 -6.20 -4.08
N GLU A 52 -3.61 -6.04 -5.34
CA GLU A 52 -4.01 -7.15 -6.20
C GLU A 52 -2.84 -8.11 -6.51
N THR A 53 -1.65 -7.58 -6.74
CA THR A 53 -0.46 -8.42 -6.91
C THR A 53 -0.09 -9.15 -5.63
N LEU A 54 -0.17 -8.48 -4.49
CA LEU A 54 0.08 -9.07 -3.17
C LEU A 54 -0.90 -10.22 -2.87
N LYS A 55 -2.19 -10.00 -3.14
CA LYS A 55 -3.25 -11.01 -3.02
C LYS A 55 -2.94 -12.23 -3.86
N ARG A 56 -2.71 -12.04 -5.16
CA ARG A 56 -2.43 -13.14 -6.10
C ARG A 56 -1.23 -13.98 -5.66
N ASP A 57 -0.15 -13.33 -5.24
CA ASP A 57 1.09 -13.99 -4.86
C ASP A 57 0.94 -14.76 -3.53
N PHE A 58 0.13 -14.27 -2.61
CA PHE A 58 -0.21 -14.98 -1.37
C PHE A 58 -1.13 -16.18 -1.62
N GLU A 59 -2.20 -16.01 -2.43
CA GLU A 59 -3.14 -17.09 -2.78
C GLU A 59 -2.42 -18.23 -3.51
N ALA A 60 -1.47 -17.91 -4.40
CA ALA A 60 -0.66 -18.91 -5.12
C ALA A 60 0.17 -19.80 -4.17
N GLN A 61 0.63 -19.25 -3.05
CA GLN A 61 1.39 -19.98 -2.03
C GLN A 61 0.51 -20.65 -0.97
N ASN A 62 -0.80 -20.36 -0.96
CA ASN A 62 -1.74 -20.89 0.02
C ASN A 62 -3.00 -21.45 -0.66
N PRO A 63 -2.91 -22.62 -1.35
CA PRO A 63 -4.07 -23.22 -2.02
C PRO A 63 -5.28 -23.38 -1.11
N GLY A 64 -6.47 -23.00 -1.58
CA GLY A 64 -7.71 -23.03 -0.80
C GLY A 64 -7.93 -21.82 0.11
N VAL A 65 -7.03 -20.81 0.08
CA VAL A 65 -7.23 -19.50 0.70
C VAL A 65 -7.73 -18.52 -0.34
N THR A 66 -8.73 -17.71 0.02
CA THR A 66 -9.18 -16.55 -0.76
C THR A 66 -8.91 -15.29 0.05
N VAL A 67 -8.25 -14.30 -0.55
CA VAL A 67 -8.00 -12.99 0.06
C VAL A 67 -9.00 -11.98 -0.47
N GLU A 68 -9.73 -11.36 0.42
CA GLU A 68 -10.65 -10.26 0.14
C GLU A 68 -10.04 -8.96 0.63
N ILE A 69 -9.76 -8.04 -0.30
CA ILE A 69 -9.13 -6.77 0.03
C ILE A 69 -10.10 -5.62 -0.19
N LEU A 70 -10.37 -4.87 0.87
CA LEU A 70 -11.01 -3.58 0.78
C LEU A 70 -9.91 -2.51 0.65
N ALA A 71 -9.59 -2.14 -0.58
CA ALA A 71 -8.52 -1.21 -0.91
C ALA A 71 -9.01 0.22 -1.16
N GLY A 72 -8.06 1.18 -1.17
CA GLY A 72 -8.31 2.57 -1.55
C GLY A 72 -9.01 3.42 -0.49
N LEU A 73 -9.23 2.90 0.70
CA LEU A 73 -9.66 3.68 1.85
C LEU A 73 -8.46 4.43 2.44
N GLY A 74 -8.67 5.69 2.86
CA GLY A 74 -7.67 6.34 3.72
C GLY A 74 -7.55 5.58 5.06
N ALA A 75 -6.36 5.54 5.66
CA ALA A 75 -6.15 4.79 6.90
C ALA A 75 -7.01 5.32 8.07
N GLU A 76 -7.38 6.60 8.10
CA GLU A 76 -8.34 7.16 9.05
C GLU A 76 -9.74 6.53 8.91
N ALA A 77 -10.20 6.34 7.67
CA ALA A 77 -11.48 5.68 7.40
C ALA A 77 -11.44 4.20 7.82
N ILE A 78 -10.29 3.54 7.67
CA ILE A 78 -10.07 2.18 8.15
C ILE A 78 -10.17 2.14 9.68
N ILE A 79 -9.50 3.04 10.40
CA ILE A 79 -9.55 3.12 11.87
C ILE A 79 -10.99 3.36 12.34
N THR A 80 -11.71 4.29 11.74
CA THR A 80 -13.11 4.57 12.04
C THR A 80 -13.99 3.33 11.86
N ARG A 81 -13.75 2.58 10.78
CA ARG A 81 -14.48 1.34 10.51
C ARG A 81 -14.13 0.23 11.50
N LEU A 82 -12.85 0.04 11.82
CA LEU A 82 -12.42 -0.94 12.83
C LEU A 82 -13.00 -0.61 14.21
N GLU A 83 -13.11 0.65 14.58
CA GLU A 83 -13.75 1.08 15.83
C GLU A 83 -15.25 0.73 15.82
N ALA A 84 -15.96 0.99 14.72
CA ALA A 84 -17.36 0.63 14.57
C ALA A 84 -17.61 -0.89 14.59
N GLU A 85 -16.64 -1.67 14.12
CA GLU A 85 -16.70 -3.13 14.05
C GLU A 85 -16.06 -3.81 15.28
N LYS A 86 -15.59 -3.07 16.30
CA LYS A 86 -14.79 -3.57 17.42
C LYS A 86 -15.45 -4.70 18.20
N ALA A 87 -16.78 -4.70 18.34
CA ALA A 87 -17.53 -5.75 19.02
C ALA A 87 -17.66 -7.04 18.19
N SER A 88 -17.54 -6.96 16.86
CA SER A 88 -17.61 -8.07 15.92
C SER A 88 -16.76 -7.78 14.70
N PRO A 89 -15.42 -7.92 14.80
CA PRO A 89 -14.49 -7.59 13.77
C PRO A 89 -14.74 -8.39 12.48
N ARG A 90 -14.64 -7.73 11.34
CA ARG A 90 -14.77 -8.35 10.01
C ARG A 90 -13.43 -8.49 9.31
N ALA A 91 -12.53 -7.56 9.58
CA ALA A 91 -11.18 -7.60 9.02
C ALA A 91 -10.25 -8.45 9.87
N ASP A 92 -9.31 -9.10 9.20
CA ASP A 92 -8.22 -9.86 9.81
C ASP A 92 -6.95 -8.99 9.93
N VAL A 93 -6.69 -8.16 8.91
CA VAL A 93 -5.47 -7.34 8.83
C VAL A 93 -5.82 -5.91 8.44
N MET A 94 -5.24 -4.95 9.17
CA MET A 94 -5.09 -3.57 8.74
C MET A 94 -3.75 -3.46 7.99
N HIS A 95 -3.78 -2.98 6.72
CA HIS A 95 -2.62 -2.98 5.84
C HIS A 95 -2.40 -1.59 5.23
N SER A 96 -1.13 -1.17 5.20
CA SER A 96 -0.68 0.13 4.72
C SER A 96 -1.21 1.32 5.55
N GLY A 97 -0.65 2.49 5.33
CA GLY A 97 -0.89 3.69 6.11
C GLY A 97 0.31 4.06 6.97
N ALA A 98 0.31 5.28 7.49
CA ALA A 98 1.43 5.84 8.23
C ALA A 98 1.54 5.27 9.64
N LEU A 99 2.77 5.22 10.17
CA LEU A 99 3.06 4.70 11.51
C LEU A 99 2.22 5.34 12.62
N PHE A 100 2.01 6.66 12.58
CA PHE A 100 1.22 7.36 13.62
C PHE A 100 -0.23 6.87 13.70
N GLN A 101 -0.82 6.39 12.59
CA GLN A 101 -2.16 5.80 12.55
C GLN A 101 -2.20 4.43 13.23
N TYR A 102 -1.14 3.64 13.10
CA TYR A 102 -1.01 2.37 13.80
C TYR A 102 -0.78 2.54 15.30
N MET A 103 -0.05 3.59 15.69
CA MET A 103 0.06 3.95 17.11
C MET A 103 -1.29 4.38 17.68
N GLU A 104 -2.10 5.13 16.93
CA GLU A 104 -3.46 5.49 17.30
C GLU A 104 -4.37 4.26 17.39
N ALA A 105 -4.38 3.39 16.38
CA ALA A 105 -5.14 2.13 16.40
C ALA A 105 -4.75 1.25 17.59
N THR A 106 -3.47 1.24 17.94
CA THR A 106 -2.93 0.57 19.12
C THR A 106 -3.49 1.13 20.42
N ARG A 107 -3.47 2.45 20.59
CA ARG A 107 -4.03 3.11 21.80
C ARG A 107 -5.53 2.86 21.96
N ARG A 108 -6.26 2.75 20.86
CA ARG A 108 -7.69 2.39 20.84
C ARG A 108 -7.97 0.91 21.05
N GLY A 109 -6.94 0.06 21.14
CA GLY A 109 -7.08 -1.39 21.31
C GLY A 109 -7.65 -2.09 20.07
N LEU A 110 -7.40 -1.56 18.87
CA LEU A 110 -7.89 -2.11 17.60
C LEU A 110 -6.94 -3.16 17.01
N LEU A 111 -5.68 -3.22 17.47
CA LEU A 111 -4.67 -4.14 16.99
C LEU A 111 -4.31 -5.17 18.05
N ALA A 112 -4.21 -6.43 17.63
CA ALA A 112 -3.82 -7.54 18.47
C ALA A 112 -2.30 -7.62 18.62
N THR A 113 -1.86 -8.11 19.77
CA THR A 113 -0.47 -8.52 19.93
C THR A 113 -0.21 -9.76 19.08
N THR A 114 0.64 -9.62 18.08
CA THR A 114 1.15 -10.73 17.29
C THR A 114 2.65 -10.73 17.43
N ILE A 115 3.18 -11.68 18.21
CA ILE A 115 4.61 -11.99 18.14
C ILE A 115 4.71 -13.33 17.42
N PRO A 116 4.84 -13.36 16.10
CA PRO A 116 5.37 -14.54 15.49
C PRO A 116 6.84 -14.58 15.90
N ARG A 117 7.21 -15.48 16.81
CA ARG A 117 8.62 -15.76 17.15
C ARG A 117 9.49 -15.92 15.90
N GLU A 118 8.87 -16.35 14.81
CA GLU A 118 9.40 -16.52 13.48
C GLU A 118 9.69 -15.19 12.75
N ILE A 119 9.01 -14.10 13.07
CA ILE A 119 9.27 -12.78 12.50
C ILE A 119 10.28 -12.02 13.37
N ALA A 120 10.20 -12.16 14.68
CA ALA A 120 11.07 -11.46 15.63
C ALA A 120 12.57 -11.78 15.48
N GLY A 121 12.91 -12.99 14.99
CA GLY A 121 14.31 -13.39 14.77
C GLY A 121 14.92 -12.94 13.44
N VAL A 122 14.11 -12.44 12.51
CA VAL A 122 14.53 -12.10 11.12
C VAL A 122 14.51 -10.59 10.89
N PHE A 123 13.92 -9.83 11.83
CA PHE A 123 13.64 -8.42 11.68
C PHE A 123 14.53 -7.59 12.62
N PRO A 124 15.35 -6.68 12.10
CA PRO A 124 15.91 -5.67 12.95
C PRO A 124 14.72 -4.85 13.49
N GLY A 125 14.57 -4.76 14.83
CA GLY A 125 13.49 -3.95 15.43
C GLY A 125 13.56 -2.46 15.05
N THR A 126 14.60 -2.07 14.33
CA THR A 126 14.94 -0.70 13.95
C THR A 126 15.83 -0.71 12.71
N VAL A 127 15.66 0.25 11.83
CA VAL A 127 16.59 0.57 10.75
C VAL A 127 17.13 1.99 10.94
N PHE A 128 18.38 2.21 10.51
CA PHE A 128 18.99 3.54 10.47
C PHE A 128 19.01 4.02 9.02
N LEU A 129 18.39 5.17 8.77
CA LEU A 129 18.34 5.80 7.47
C LEU A 129 18.72 7.27 7.63
N GLY A 130 19.79 7.72 6.95
CA GLY A 130 20.23 9.11 7.01
C GLY A 130 20.53 9.60 8.43
N GLY A 131 21.07 8.75 9.30
CA GLY A 131 21.34 9.06 10.71
C GLY A 131 20.12 8.99 11.65
N SER A 132 18.93 8.80 11.13
CA SER A 132 17.69 8.70 11.90
C SER A 132 17.32 7.24 12.19
N ARG A 133 16.84 7.00 13.41
CA ARG A 133 16.37 5.70 13.86
C ARG A 133 14.88 5.54 13.52
N ILE A 134 14.54 4.54 12.72
CA ILE A 134 13.17 4.24 12.32
C ILE A 134 12.74 2.93 12.99
N PRO A 135 11.72 2.95 13.87
CA PRO A 135 11.19 1.72 14.45
C PRO A 135 10.47 0.91 13.38
N LEU A 136 10.77 -0.39 13.29
CA LEU A 136 10.14 -1.29 12.33
C LEU A 136 9.04 -2.15 12.93
N GLN A 137 8.89 -2.13 14.26
CA GLN A 137 7.86 -2.89 14.96
C GLN A 137 7.50 -2.25 16.29
N ASP A 138 6.31 -2.52 16.76
CA ASP A 138 5.87 -2.24 18.14
C ASP A 138 6.56 -3.18 19.13
N ALA A 139 6.88 -2.68 20.32
CA ALA A 139 7.49 -3.48 21.39
C ALA A 139 6.68 -4.72 21.79
N GLN A 140 5.36 -4.69 21.61
CA GLN A 140 4.44 -5.80 21.88
C GLN A 140 3.99 -6.52 20.60
N GLY A 141 4.54 -6.16 19.42
CA GLY A 141 4.22 -6.79 18.15
C GLY A 141 2.81 -6.53 17.65
N ARG A 142 2.23 -5.36 17.92
CA ARG A 142 0.91 -4.97 17.45
C ARG A 142 0.92 -4.43 16.02
N TRP A 143 2.05 -3.90 15.58
CA TRP A 143 2.25 -3.45 14.21
C TRP A 143 3.69 -3.69 13.73
N TYR A 144 3.84 -3.77 12.43
CA TYR A 144 5.12 -3.98 11.73
C TYR A 144 5.18 -3.06 10.51
N VAL A 145 6.32 -2.41 10.32
CA VAL A 145 6.64 -1.71 9.06
C VAL A 145 7.11 -2.75 8.05
N PHE A 146 6.57 -2.72 6.84
CA PHE A 146 6.95 -3.66 5.78
C PHE A 146 7.61 -3.00 4.58
N GLY A 147 7.58 -1.68 4.51
CA GLY A 147 8.21 -0.88 3.47
C GLY A 147 8.23 0.59 3.84
N MET A 148 8.92 1.39 3.06
CA MET A 148 8.98 2.84 3.25
C MET A 148 8.84 3.55 1.91
N GLU A 149 8.36 4.79 1.98
CA GLU A 149 8.36 5.77 0.91
C GLU A 149 8.94 7.07 1.48
N LEU A 150 9.52 7.90 0.62
CA LEU A 150 10.13 9.16 1.06
C LEU A 150 9.40 10.36 0.48
N GLY A 151 9.25 11.38 1.30
CA GLY A 151 8.71 12.66 0.86
C GLY A 151 9.56 13.30 -0.21
N ALA A 152 8.93 13.75 -1.29
CA ALA A 152 9.59 14.34 -2.43
C ALA A 152 8.75 15.43 -3.08
N ILE A 153 9.40 16.30 -3.83
CA ILE A 153 8.76 17.18 -4.82
C ILE A 153 8.81 16.44 -6.15
N GLY A 154 7.64 16.17 -6.73
CA GLY A 154 7.56 15.63 -8.10
C GLY A 154 7.15 16.71 -9.08
N TYR A 155 7.70 16.64 -10.29
CA TYR A 155 7.36 17.59 -11.35
C TYR A 155 7.40 16.95 -12.73
N ASN A 156 6.57 17.48 -13.63
CA ASN A 156 6.60 17.14 -15.04
C ASN A 156 7.62 18.05 -15.74
N ARG A 157 8.75 17.47 -16.18
CA ARG A 157 9.87 18.24 -16.77
C ARG A 157 9.49 18.94 -18.07
N ASP A 158 8.67 18.29 -18.92
CA ASP A 158 8.28 18.85 -20.22
C ASP A 158 7.32 20.03 -20.02
N ARG A 159 6.44 19.91 -19.00
CA ARG A 159 5.54 21.01 -18.64
C ARG A 159 6.28 22.20 -18.02
N LEU A 160 7.27 21.94 -17.14
CA LEU A 160 8.13 23.02 -16.63
C LEU A 160 8.88 23.72 -17.74
N ALA A 161 9.46 22.98 -18.69
CA ALA A 161 10.15 23.54 -19.84
C ALA A 161 9.21 24.39 -20.69
N ALA A 162 8.00 23.91 -21.00
CA ALA A 162 7.00 24.65 -21.77
C ALA A 162 6.58 25.97 -21.10
N LEU A 163 6.52 25.97 -19.76
CA LEU A 163 6.20 27.16 -18.97
C LEU A 163 7.41 28.03 -18.64
N ARG A 164 8.62 27.61 -19.03
CA ARG A 164 9.90 28.25 -18.68
C ARG A 164 10.10 28.41 -17.18
N LEU A 165 9.63 27.44 -16.40
CA LEU A 165 9.78 27.39 -14.95
C LEU A 165 11.02 26.55 -14.60
N PRO A 166 11.85 26.98 -13.64
CA PRO A 166 12.93 26.16 -13.12
C PRO A 166 12.37 24.97 -12.34
N ALA A 167 13.13 23.88 -12.25
CA ALA A 167 12.81 22.79 -11.35
C ALA A 167 13.08 23.20 -9.89
N PRO A 168 12.13 23.00 -8.96
CA PRO A 168 12.34 23.28 -7.55
C PRO A 168 13.36 22.29 -6.96
N LYS A 169 14.17 22.74 -5.99
CA LYS A 169 15.21 21.93 -5.31
C LYS A 169 14.98 21.81 -3.81
N THR A 170 14.21 22.72 -3.25
CA THR A 170 13.95 22.83 -1.81
C THR A 170 12.45 22.97 -1.57
N TRP A 171 11.99 22.66 -0.35
CA TRP A 171 10.60 22.98 0.02
C TRP A 171 10.35 24.49 -0.11
N SER A 172 11.31 25.29 0.32
CA SER A 172 11.22 26.75 0.29
C SER A 172 11.06 27.32 -1.13
N ASP A 173 11.64 26.68 -2.15
CA ASP A 173 11.47 27.10 -3.55
C ASP A 173 10.00 27.13 -3.97
N LEU A 174 9.19 26.19 -3.46
CA LEU A 174 7.78 26.09 -3.79
C LEU A 174 6.95 27.33 -3.36
N THR A 175 7.50 28.18 -2.47
CA THR A 175 6.87 29.43 -2.04
C THR A 175 7.17 30.61 -2.98
N ASN A 176 8.04 30.39 -3.98
CA ASN A 176 8.36 31.46 -4.96
C ASN A 176 7.11 31.77 -5.81
N PRO A 177 6.73 33.04 -5.96
CA PRO A 177 5.55 33.46 -6.75
C PRO A 177 5.58 33.02 -8.22
N ILE A 178 6.75 32.65 -8.79
CA ILE A 178 6.83 32.10 -10.14
C ILE A 178 6.02 30.83 -10.34
N TYR A 179 5.75 30.08 -9.24
CA TYR A 179 4.96 28.84 -9.25
C TYR A 179 3.47 29.08 -8.98
N LYS A 180 3.00 30.34 -8.97
CA LYS A 180 1.60 30.64 -8.69
C LYS A 180 0.65 29.90 -9.64
N GLY A 181 -0.27 29.09 -9.05
CA GLY A 181 -1.20 28.25 -9.81
C GLY A 181 -0.56 27.01 -10.47
N HIS A 182 0.68 26.63 -10.08
CA HIS A 182 1.42 25.54 -10.66
C HIS A 182 1.75 24.41 -9.71
N VAL A 183 1.31 24.50 -8.44
CA VAL A 183 1.55 23.49 -7.43
C VAL A 183 0.24 22.80 -7.06
N LEU A 184 0.30 21.49 -6.84
CA LEU A 184 -0.83 20.66 -6.43
C LEU A 184 -0.52 19.94 -5.11
N PHE A 185 -1.48 19.87 -4.24
CA PHE A 185 -1.35 19.14 -2.98
C PHE A 185 -2.65 18.41 -2.59
N ASN A 186 -2.52 17.34 -1.81
CA ASN A 186 -3.67 16.63 -1.25
C ASN A 186 -4.24 17.36 -0.03
N MET A 187 -5.51 17.13 0.24
CA MET A 187 -6.11 17.48 1.51
C MET A 187 -5.51 16.59 2.62
N PRO A 188 -4.85 17.17 3.63
CA PRO A 188 -4.23 16.36 4.69
C PRO A 188 -5.25 15.64 5.59
N GLN A 189 -6.50 16.11 5.61
CA GLN A 189 -7.60 15.43 6.29
C GLN A 189 -7.95 14.07 5.65
N LEU A 190 -7.61 13.87 4.38
CA LEU A 190 -7.96 12.69 3.59
C LEU A 190 -6.75 11.88 3.12
N SER A 191 -5.53 12.39 3.35
CA SER A 191 -4.29 11.78 2.88
C SER A 191 -3.26 11.69 4.00
N SER A 192 -2.94 10.47 4.42
CA SER A 192 -1.94 10.21 5.46
C SER A 192 -0.54 10.73 5.07
N SER A 193 -0.17 10.65 3.79
CA SER A 193 1.13 11.17 3.31
C SER A 193 1.17 12.69 3.34
N ALA A 194 0.07 13.37 2.97
CA ALA A 194 -0.04 14.82 3.06
C ALA A 194 -0.02 15.29 4.53
N PHE A 195 -0.72 14.60 5.42
CA PHE A 195 -0.65 14.90 6.84
C PHE A 195 0.77 14.69 7.39
N GLY A 196 1.44 13.59 7.03
CA GLY A 196 2.82 13.32 7.40
C GLY A 196 3.79 14.39 6.89
N ALA A 197 3.57 14.93 5.69
CA ALA A 197 4.34 16.05 5.16
C ALA A 197 4.25 17.30 6.06
N LEU A 198 3.04 17.63 6.52
CA LEU A 198 2.84 18.78 7.41
C LEU A 198 3.54 18.58 8.76
N VAL A 199 3.44 17.39 9.34
CA VAL A 199 4.17 17.09 10.59
C VAL A 199 5.68 17.20 10.38
N ALA A 200 6.20 16.68 9.28
CA ALA A 200 7.63 16.81 8.94
C ALA A 200 8.04 18.28 8.73
N HIS A 201 7.20 19.08 8.07
CA HIS A 201 7.47 20.51 7.90
C HIS A 201 7.45 21.25 9.24
N HIS A 202 6.60 20.85 10.21
CA HIS A 202 6.72 21.38 11.59
C HIS A 202 8.05 21.03 12.24
N GLN A 203 8.58 19.81 12.02
CA GLN A 203 9.88 19.39 12.54
C GLN A 203 11.05 20.14 11.87
N ILE A 204 10.93 20.46 10.59
CA ILE A 204 11.95 21.17 9.82
C ILE A 204 11.97 22.66 10.15
N MET A 205 10.81 23.30 10.26
CA MET A 205 10.64 24.76 10.26
C MET A 205 10.21 25.32 11.62
N GLY A 206 9.86 24.46 12.58
CA GLY A 206 9.27 24.84 13.86
C GLY A 206 7.81 25.30 13.76
N LEU A 207 7.17 25.48 14.92
CA LEU A 207 5.74 25.75 15.00
C LEU A 207 5.32 27.06 14.29
N ASP A 208 6.13 28.12 14.41
CA ASP A 208 5.85 29.40 13.76
C ASP A 208 6.29 29.45 12.29
N GLY A 209 7.39 28.79 11.97
CA GLY A 209 7.97 28.76 10.63
C GLY A 209 7.10 28.03 9.63
N VAL A 210 6.51 26.93 10.05
CA VAL A 210 5.69 26.06 9.20
C VAL A 210 4.48 26.79 8.63
N TRP A 211 3.80 27.61 9.41
CA TRP A 211 2.61 28.32 8.91
C TRP A 211 2.98 29.48 7.99
N ARG A 212 4.09 30.19 8.24
CA ARG A 212 4.62 31.17 7.28
C ARG A 212 4.97 30.54 5.94
N PHE A 213 5.50 29.32 5.95
CA PHE A 213 5.78 28.53 4.75
C PHE A 213 4.47 28.15 4.03
N TRP A 214 3.50 27.55 4.75
CA TRP A 214 2.25 27.09 4.16
C TRP A 214 1.36 28.23 3.67
N ASP A 215 1.32 29.37 4.36
CA ASP A 215 0.59 30.57 3.89
C ASP A 215 1.11 31.04 2.53
N ARG A 216 2.44 31.06 2.34
CA ARG A 216 3.05 31.41 1.03
C ARG A 216 2.83 30.32 -0.02
N LEU A 217 3.00 29.04 0.35
CA LEU A 217 2.81 27.92 -0.56
C LEU A 217 1.35 27.86 -1.04
N HIS A 218 0.39 28.14 -0.16
CA HIS A 218 -1.03 28.19 -0.50
C HIS A 218 -1.33 29.12 -1.67
N GLU A 219 -0.66 30.26 -1.78
CA GLU A 219 -0.81 31.17 -2.91
C GLU A 219 -0.43 30.52 -4.26
N ASN A 220 0.48 29.56 -4.23
CA ASN A 220 0.97 28.86 -5.42
C ASN A 220 0.16 27.60 -5.75
N ILE A 221 -0.66 27.12 -4.81
CA ILE A 221 -1.49 25.92 -5.00
C ILE A 221 -2.69 26.24 -5.90
N THR A 222 -2.81 25.47 -6.97
CA THR A 222 -3.92 25.57 -7.94
C THR A 222 -5.25 25.13 -7.32
N PHE A 223 -5.25 23.96 -6.66
CA PHE A 223 -6.36 23.43 -5.88
C PHE A 223 -5.86 22.31 -4.95
N TYR A 224 -6.70 21.88 -4.02
CA TYR A 224 -6.44 20.75 -3.15
C TYR A 224 -7.23 19.53 -3.62
N SER A 225 -6.54 18.39 -3.81
CA SER A 225 -7.19 17.18 -4.27
C SER A 225 -7.69 16.32 -3.10
N ARG A 226 -8.88 15.74 -3.26
CA ARG A 226 -9.42 14.73 -2.34
C ARG A 226 -8.81 13.33 -2.58
N SER A 227 -8.17 13.12 -3.72
CA SER A 227 -7.61 11.84 -4.14
C SER A 227 -6.11 11.91 -4.35
N THR A 228 -5.37 11.09 -3.62
CA THR A 228 -3.91 11.00 -3.75
C THR A 228 -3.50 10.52 -5.17
N SER A 229 -4.19 9.53 -5.72
CA SER A 229 -3.90 9.04 -7.08
C SER A 229 -4.15 10.10 -8.16
N GLN A 230 -5.15 10.95 -7.98
CA GLN A 230 -5.43 12.06 -8.88
C GLN A 230 -4.26 13.05 -8.95
N VAL A 231 -3.63 13.39 -7.82
CA VAL A 231 -2.49 14.31 -7.78
C VAL A 231 -1.38 13.83 -8.71
N TYR A 232 -0.97 12.58 -8.56
CA TYR A 232 0.11 12.01 -9.38
C TYR A 232 -0.26 11.89 -10.86
N ALA A 233 -1.51 11.51 -11.15
CA ALA A 233 -2.00 11.41 -12.52
C ALA A 233 -2.01 12.76 -13.24
N LEU A 234 -2.39 13.84 -12.56
CA LEU A 234 -2.37 15.20 -13.14
C LEU A 234 -0.96 15.70 -13.43
N VAL A 235 0.00 15.39 -12.54
CA VAL A 235 1.42 15.71 -12.81
C VAL A 235 1.96 14.84 -13.94
N ALA A 236 1.65 13.56 -13.97
CA ALA A 236 2.09 12.64 -15.03
C ALA A 236 1.66 13.14 -16.42
N ARG A 237 0.42 13.63 -16.55
CA ARG A 237 -0.11 14.20 -17.80
C ARG A 237 0.30 15.65 -18.08
N GLY A 238 1.01 16.30 -17.15
CA GLY A 238 1.42 17.69 -17.28
C GLY A 238 0.28 18.72 -17.17
N GLU A 239 -0.87 18.32 -16.62
CA GLU A 239 -1.98 19.25 -16.35
C GLU A 239 -1.64 20.23 -15.24
N VAL A 240 -0.96 19.76 -14.20
CA VAL A 240 -0.31 20.59 -13.17
C VAL A 240 1.17 20.21 -13.12
N PRO A 241 2.11 21.17 -13.21
CA PRO A 241 3.51 20.85 -13.35
C PRO A 241 4.19 20.27 -12.11
N ILE A 242 3.74 20.63 -10.90
CA ILE A 242 4.45 20.32 -9.65
C ILE A 242 3.46 19.77 -8.60
N SER A 243 3.91 18.81 -7.80
CA SER A 243 3.22 18.40 -6.58
C SER A 243 4.18 17.99 -5.48
N LEU A 244 3.68 18.01 -4.23
CA LEU A 244 4.32 17.41 -3.08
C LEU A 244 3.68 16.05 -2.81
N GLY A 245 4.50 15.05 -2.50
CA GLY A 245 4.00 13.71 -2.23
C GLY A 245 5.10 12.76 -1.79
N VAL A 246 4.88 11.47 -2.04
CA VAL A 246 5.88 10.41 -1.80
C VAL A 246 6.45 9.88 -3.10
N ASP A 247 7.71 9.51 -3.07
CA ASP A 247 8.54 9.13 -4.22
C ASP A 247 7.98 7.97 -5.04
N ARG A 248 7.44 6.94 -4.38
CA ARG A 248 6.87 5.77 -5.04
C ARG A 248 5.95 6.14 -6.21
N SER A 249 5.05 7.07 -5.99
CA SER A 249 4.03 7.41 -7.00
C SER A 249 4.63 8.09 -8.22
N TYR A 250 5.70 8.86 -8.05
CA TYR A 250 6.45 9.45 -9.17
C TYR A 250 7.26 8.38 -9.91
N TYR A 251 7.83 7.41 -9.20
CA TYR A 251 8.51 6.28 -9.83
C TYR A 251 7.57 5.42 -10.66
N VAL A 252 6.35 5.16 -10.17
CA VAL A 252 5.31 4.45 -10.94
C VAL A 252 4.97 5.22 -12.22
N ALA A 253 4.73 6.53 -12.14
CA ALA A 253 4.43 7.35 -13.31
C ALA A 253 5.58 7.35 -14.35
N ARG A 254 6.83 7.44 -13.87
CA ARG A 254 8.03 7.37 -14.71
C ARG A 254 8.19 6.02 -15.41
N ALA A 255 7.94 4.92 -14.70
CA ALA A 255 7.97 3.57 -15.26
C ALA A 255 6.89 3.37 -16.34
N GLN A 256 5.80 4.11 -16.27
CA GLN A 256 4.73 4.15 -17.28
C GLN A 256 5.04 5.11 -18.45
N GLY A 257 6.25 5.70 -18.48
CA GLY A 257 6.71 6.58 -19.57
C GLY A 257 6.35 8.06 -19.39
N ALA A 258 5.77 8.47 -18.26
CA ALA A 258 5.50 9.88 -18.00
C ALA A 258 6.82 10.66 -17.81
N PRO A 259 6.93 11.91 -18.32
CA PRO A 259 8.12 12.75 -18.16
C PRO A 259 8.18 13.37 -16.75
N VAL A 260 8.09 12.53 -15.74
CA VAL A 260 8.09 12.93 -14.33
C VAL A 260 9.49 12.74 -13.73
N GLU A 261 9.96 13.77 -13.07
CA GLU A 261 11.16 13.77 -12.25
C GLU A 261 10.79 14.06 -10.78
N LEU A 262 11.70 13.73 -9.87
CA LEU A 262 11.53 14.04 -8.47
C LEU A 262 12.81 14.57 -7.83
N VAL A 263 12.63 15.31 -6.75
CA VAL A 263 13.70 15.89 -5.93
C VAL A 263 13.43 15.56 -4.47
N TYR A 264 14.46 15.11 -3.78
CA TYR A 264 14.49 15.06 -2.32
C TYR A 264 15.07 16.37 -1.80
N PRO A 265 14.25 17.24 -1.18
CA PRO A 265 14.70 18.56 -0.74
C PRO A 265 15.81 18.50 0.31
N THR A 266 16.73 19.42 0.25
CA THR A 266 17.92 19.47 1.13
C THR A 266 17.58 19.72 2.60
N GLU A 267 16.43 20.37 2.88
CA GLU A 267 15.93 20.59 4.24
C GLU A 267 15.52 19.28 4.94
N GLY A 268 15.27 18.22 4.16
CA GLY A 268 14.94 16.88 4.61
C GLY A 268 13.71 16.31 3.94
N SER A 269 13.71 14.99 3.81
CA SER A 269 12.59 14.18 3.31
C SER A 269 12.00 13.35 4.43
N TRP A 270 10.68 13.34 4.56
CA TRP A 270 10.05 12.52 5.59
C TRP A 270 9.93 11.06 5.14
N VAL A 271 9.98 10.16 6.13
CA VAL A 271 9.68 8.75 5.92
C VAL A 271 8.17 8.53 6.08
N PHE A 272 7.57 7.95 5.06
CA PHE A 272 6.24 7.38 5.14
C PHE A 272 6.39 5.86 5.31
N ALA A 273 6.31 5.39 6.57
CA ALA A 273 6.46 3.98 6.89
C ALA A 273 5.17 3.22 6.57
N LEU A 274 5.24 2.31 5.59
CA LEU A 274 4.14 1.41 5.25
C LEU A 274 4.00 0.36 6.33
N THR A 275 2.92 0.42 7.08
CA THR A 275 2.73 -0.36 8.30
C THR A 275 1.57 -1.34 8.15
N MET A 276 1.61 -2.46 8.87
CA MET A 276 0.52 -3.44 8.95
C MET A 276 0.36 -3.97 10.38
N GLY A 277 -0.85 -4.43 10.70
CA GLY A 277 -1.14 -5.03 12.01
C GLY A 277 -2.33 -5.99 11.93
N MET A 278 -2.34 -7.01 12.79
CA MET A 278 -3.50 -7.88 12.93
C MET A 278 -4.60 -7.15 13.71
N VAL A 279 -5.83 -7.24 13.23
CA VAL A 279 -6.99 -6.67 13.92
C VAL A 279 -7.26 -7.43 15.21
N ASN A 280 -7.57 -6.70 16.27
CA ASN A 280 -7.94 -7.33 17.53
C ASN A 280 -9.28 -8.05 17.40
N GLY A 281 -9.34 -9.34 17.78
CA GLY A 281 -10.50 -10.18 17.53
C GLY A 281 -10.66 -10.63 16.07
N ALA A 282 -9.60 -10.60 15.26
CA ALA A 282 -9.61 -11.06 13.87
C ALA A 282 -10.29 -12.41 13.71
N PRO A 283 -11.25 -12.58 12.75
CA PRO A 283 -11.95 -13.86 12.54
C PRO A 283 -11.00 -15.01 12.16
N ASN A 284 -9.91 -14.72 11.45
CA ASN A 284 -8.96 -15.71 10.94
C ASN A 284 -7.51 -15.38 11.36
N PRO A 285 -7.18 -15.42 12.66
CA PRO A 285 -5.89 -14.95 13.17
C PRO A 285 -4.68 -15.73 12.62
N ASP A 286 -4.84 -17.00 12.27
CA ASP A 286 -3.76 -17.81 11.68
C ASP A 286 -3.46 -17.36 10.26
N LEU A 287 -4.49 -17.05 9.46
CA LEU A 287 -4.32 -16.51 8.12
C LEU A 287 -3.73 -15.09 8.16
N ALA A 288 -4.17 -14.27 9.12
CA ALA A 288 -3.60 -12.94 9.33
C ALA A 288 -2.09 -13.02 9.60
N ARG A 289 -1.67 -13.90 10.51
CA ARG A 289 -0.24 -14.13 10.79
C ARG A 289 0.52 -14.64 9.57
N ALA A 290 -0.05 -15.59 8.83
CA ALA A 290 0.56 -16.12 7.62
C ALA A 290 0.75 -15.03 6.55
N PHE A 291 -0.25 -14.17 6.35
CA PHE A 291 -0.19 -13.06 5.41
C PHE A 291 0.86 -12.01 5.81
N MET A 292 0.88 -11.61 7.08
CA MET A 292 1.89 -10.69 7.59
C MET A 292 3.31 -11.27 7.44
N LYS A 293 3.49 -12.56 7.75
CA LYS A 293 4.76 -13.27 7.55
C LYS A 293 5.17 -13.30 6.07
N PHE A 294 4.22 -13.53 5.17
CA PHE A 294 4.46 -13.50 3.72
C PHE A 294 4.99 -12.13 3.28
N ILE A 295 4.34 -11.02 3.68
CA ILE A 295 4.76 -9.66 3.34
C ILE A 295 6.20 -9.39 3.83
N LEU A 296 6.55 -9.87 5.02
CA LEU A 296 7.89 -9.69 5.60
C LEU A 296 8.94 -10.70 5.10
N SER A 297 8.53 -11.72 4.36
CA SER A 297 9.44 -12.70 3.76
C SER A 297 10.30 -12.09 2.64
N PRO A 298 11.40 -12.75 2.22
CA PRO A 298 12.17 -12.30 1.06
C PRO A 298 11.30 -12.06 -0.19
N ALA A 299 10.34 -12.95 -0.47
CA ALA A 299 9.43 -12.82 -1.61
C ALA A 299 8.49 -11.60 -1.48
N GLY A 300 7.90 -11.39 -0.30
CA GLY A 300 7.07 -10.21 -0.01
C GLY A 300 7.86 -8.92 -0.07
N GLN A 301 9.14 -8.93 0.31
CA GLN A 301 10.01 -7.76 0.21
C GLN A 301 10.45 -7.47 -1.23
N VAL A 302 10.62 -8.50 -2.08
CA VAL A 302 10.78 -8.32 -3.53
C VAL A 302 9.49 -7.73 -4.13
N HIS A 303 8.31 -8.20 -3.70
CA HIS A 303 7.04 -7.58 -4.09
C HIS A 303 7.02 -6.09 -3.71
N THR A 304 7.39 -5.73 -2.47
CA THR A 304 7.48 -4.33 -2.02
C THR A 304 8.38 -3.50 -2.93
N ALA A 305 9.57 -4.01 -3.26
CA ALA A 305 10.50 -3.36 -4.19
C ALA A 305 9.93 -3.23 -5.61
N ASN A 306 9.26 -4.26 -6.13
CA ASN A 306 8.59 -4.25 -7.43
C ASN A 306 7.48 -3.20 -7.53
N GLN A 307 6.93 -2.79 -6.41
CA GLN A 307 5.95 -1.71 -6.30
C GLN A 307 6.60 -0.34 -6.04
N PHE A 308 7.91 -0.20 -6.25
CA PHE A 308 8.68 1.02 -6.04
C PHE A 308 8.70 1.55 -4.60
N ALA A 309 8.33 0.74 -3.63
CA ALA A 309 8.52 1.06 -2.23
C ALA A 309 9.87 0.52 -1.74
N ILE A 310 10.49 1.21 -0.78
CA ILE A 310 11.77 0.83 -0.20
C ILE A 310 11.56 -0.39 0.70
N PRO A 311 12.15 -1.55 0.38
CA PRO A 311 12.06 -2.72 1.24
C PRO A 311 12.84 -2.49 2.54
N ILE A 312 12.36 -3.08 3.63
CA ILE A 312 13.00 -2.94 4.93
C ILE A 312 14.11 -3.99 5.17
N ARG A 313 14.26 -4.95 4.26
CA ARG A 313 15.36 -5.91 4.27
C ARG A 313 16.50 -5.42 3.39
N GLY A 314 17.72 -5.39 3.95
CA GLY A 314 18.92 -5.11 3.17
C GLY A 314 19.14 -6.13 2.05
N GLY A 315 19.74 -5.69 0.95
CA GLY A 315 20.06 -6.53 -0.19
C GLY A 315 18.89 -6.94 -1.10
N VAL A 316 17.65 -6.55 -0.78
CA VAL A 316 16.49 -6.82 -1.63
C VAL A 316 16.49 -5.88 -2.83
N ARG A 317 16.27 -6.45 -4.01
CA ARG A 317 16.17 -5.73 -5.29
C ARG A 317 14.83 -6.04 -5.96
N ALA A 318 14.32 -5.06 -6.70
CA ALA A 318 13.21 -5.29 -7.59
C ALA A 318 13.59 -6.26 -8.72
N THR A 319 12.63 -7.05 -9.18
CA THR A 319 12.77 -7.97 -10.33
C THR A 319 11.91 -7.54 -11.52
N ALA A 320 10.91 -6.66 -11.29
CA ALA A 320 9.99 -6.18 -12.31
C ALA A 320 10.48 -4.90 -13.02
N HIS A 321 11.51 -4.23 -12.49
CA HIS A 321 12.10 -3.02 -13.06
C HIS A 321 13.58 -2.88 -12.68
N THR A 322 14.30 -1.99 -13.35
CA THR A 322 15.75 -1.78 -13.13
C THR A 322 16.06 -0.67 -12.13
N MET A 323 15.06 0.03 -11.63
CA MET A 323 15.25 1.11 -10.64
C MET A 323 15.71 0.52 -9.31
N ASP A 324 16.78 1.07 -8.75
CA ASP A 324 17.28 0.68 -7.43
C ASP A 324 16.54 1.45 -6.34
N VAL A 325 15.52 0.81 -5.78
CA VAL A 325 14.76 1.32 -4.62
C VAL A 325 15.25 0.71 -3.30
N SER A 326 16.45 0.12 -3.28
CA SER A 326 17.02 -0.43 -2.06
C SER A 326 17.26 0.66 -1.00
N LEU A 327 17.26 0.24 0.27
CA LEU A 327 17.55 1.14 1.39
C LEU A 327 18.90 1.85 1.20
N GLU A 328 19.90 1.12 0.72
CA GLU A 328 21.25 1.64 0.46
C GLU A 328 21.27 2.69 -0.65
N ALA A 329 20.44 2.53 -1.68
CA ALA A 329 20.32 3.50 -2.77
C ALA A 329 19.65 4.79 -2.29
N MET A 330 18.62 4.68 -1.46
CA MET A 330 17.90 5.84 -0.93
C MET A 330 18.74 6.66 0.02
N VAL A 331 19.54 6.04 0.88
CA VAL A 331 20.49 6.75 1.77
C VAL A 331 21.44 7.66 0.97
N ARG A 332 21.85 7.24 -0.22
CA ARG A 332 22.76 8.04 -1.07
C ARG A 332 22.08 9.24 -1.74
N GLN A 333 20.76 9.19 -1.91
CA GLN A 333 20.01 10.23 -2.63
C GLN A 333 19.44 11.31 -1.71
N VAL A 334 19.26 11.01 -0.42
CA VAL A 334 18.57 11.89 0.52
C VAL A 334 19.57 12.45 1.52
N SER A 335 19.71 13.77 1.55
CA SER A 335 20.66 14.46 2.42
C SER A 335 20.27 14.40 3.91
N LYS A 336 18.98 14.43 4.21
CA LYS A 336 18.43 14.39 5.56
C LYS A 336 17.09 13.65 5.60
N ILE A 337 16.96 12.71 6.51
CA ILE A 337 15.74 11.96 6.76
C ILE A 337 15.01 12.52 7.99
N ILE A 338 13.72 12.73 7.84
CA ILE A 338 12.81 13.14 8.91
C ILE A 338 11.90 11.96 9.25
N VAL A 339 12.10 11.38 10.42
CA VAL A 339 11.13 10.43 10.98
C VAL A 339 9.98 11.23 11.55
N VAL A 340 8.77 10.98 11.06
CA VAL A 340 7.58 11.72 11.51
C VAL A 340 7.35 11.46 12.99
N ASP A 341 7.43 12.51 13.79
CA ASP A 341 7.16 12.48 15.23
C ASP A 341 5.66 12.27 15.48
N THR A 342 5.34 11.12 16.04
CA THR A 342 3.96 10.69 16.28
C THR A 342 3.25 11.48 17.37
N ASP A 343 3.99 11.94 18.39
CA ASP A 343 3.42 12.76 19.46
C ASP A 343 3.19 14.19 18.97
N LEU A 344 4.08 14.71 18.13
CA LEU A 344 3.85 15.97 17.44
C LEU A 344 2.65 15.86 16.50
N ALA A 345 2.53 14.78 15.75
CA ALA A 345 1.40 14.54 14.84
C ALA A 345 0.06 14.66 15.57
N GLU A 346 -0.03 14.11 16.78
CA GLU A 346 -1.23 14.21 17.61
C GLU A 346 -1.48 15.64 18.10
N ARG A 347 -0.46 16.30 18.61
CA ARG A 347 -0.54 17.69 19.10
C ARG A 347 -0.99 18.70 18.04
N VAL A 348 -0.48 18.56 16.80
CA VAL A 348 -0.75 19.53 15.72
C VAL A 348 -1.96 19.18 14.86
N ARG A 349 -2.56 17.99 15.03
CA ARG A 349 -3.67 17.50 14.20
C ARG A 349 -4.83 18.49 14.09
N ALA A 350 -5.33 18.96 15.21
CA ALA A 350 -6.48 19.88 15.24
C ALA A 350 -6.19 21.21 14.53
N GLU A 351 -4.97 21.72 14.68
CA GLU A 351 -4.55 22.95 14.02
C GLU A 351 -4.40 22.75 12.51
N ILE A 352 -3.78 21.64 12.07
CA ILE A 352 -3.66 21.28 10.65
C ILE A 352 -5.04 21.23 10.01
N VAL A 353 -5.98 20.49 10.62
CA VAL A 353 -7.36 20.37 10.09
C VAL A 353 -8.00 21.75 9.95
N ARG A 354 -8.01 22.54 11.01
CA ARG A 354 -8.59 23.88 11.02
C ARG A 354 -7.99 24.82 9.96
N ARG A 355 -6.68 24.83 9.80
CA ARG A 355 -5.96 25.65 8.80
C ARG A 355 -6.29 25.21 7.38
N PHE A 356 -6.31 23.89 7.14
CA PHE A 356 -6.60 23.37 5.81
C PHE A 356 -8.08 23.47 5.45
N ASP A 357 -9.01 23.44 6.39
CA ASP A 357 -10.40 23.79 6.13
C ASP A 357 -10.52 25.22 5.58
N ALA A 358 -9.77 26.17 6.15
CA ALA A 358 -9.72 27.53 5.63
C ALA A 358 -9.07 27.63 4.24
N TYR A 359 -7.91 26.96 4.01
CA TYR A 359 -7.23 26.97 2.70
C TYR A 359 -8.06 26.31 1.60
N THR A 360 -8.82 25.27 1.94
CA THR A 360 -9.56 24.47 0.95
C THR A 360 -10.92 25.08 0.58
N THR A 361 -11.40 26.09 1.29
CA THR A 361 -12.66 26.77 0.97
C THR A 361 -12.61 27.31 -0.46
N GLY A 362 -13.46 26.77 -1.34
CA GLY A 362 -13.53 27.14 -2.78
C GLY A 362 -12.37 26.63 -3.66
N ARG A 363 -11.40 25.88 -3.13
CA ARG A 363 -10.22 25.37 -3.86
C ARG A 363 -10.08 23.83 -3.82
N VAL A 364 -11.17 23.08 -3.67
CA VAL A 364 -11.16 21.61 -3.65
C VAL A 364 -11.65 21.04 -4.96
N ARG A 365 -10.99 19.99 -5.46
CA ARG A 365 -11.41 19.16 -6.59
C ARG A 365 -11.19 17.66 -6.33
#